data_e8c6f92868955e8d9ee6b6992a16731a
#
_entry.id   e8c6f92868955e8d9ee6b6992a16731a
#
_cell.length_a   1.000
_cell.length_b   1.000
_cell.length_c   1.000
_cell.angle_alpha   90.00
_cell.angle_beta   90.00
_cell.angle_gamma   90.00
#
_symmetry.space_group_name_H-M   'P 1'
#
loop_
_entity.id
_entity.type
_entity.pdbx_description
1 polymer ?
#
loop_
_entity_poly.entity_id
_entity_poly.type
_entity_poly.pdbx_seq_one_letter_code
_entity_poly.pdbx_strand_id
1 'polypeptide(L)'
;MLYWPHRLKINFILIVLEKKLSSENNQLSSEKILGLLPHRYPFALVDKVIEHVPGERAVAVKNVTINEPQFQGHFPERPLMPGVLIVESMAQVGGIIVTQMPDLPKGLFVFAGINNVKFRKPVVPGDQLIISCELLSIKRKRFGKVKGEAHVDGKLVCAGELMFSLVD
;
A
#
# COMPACT_ATOMS: atom_id res chain seq x y z
N MET A 1 37.92 -13.38 22.87
CA MET A 1 37.22 -14.37 22.04
C MET A 1 36.02 -14.87 22.82
N LEU A 2 34.82 -14.34 22.61
CA LEU A 2 33.60 -14.70 23.35
C LEU A 2 33.07 -16.04 22.86
N TYR A 3 33.20 -17.05 23.71
CA TYR A 3 32.73 -18.42 23.47
C TYR A 3 31.21 -18.47 23.79
N TRP A 4 30.35 -18.41 22.78
CA TRP A 4 28.91 -18.60 22.98
C TRP A 4 28.58 -20.09 22.97
N PRO A 5 27.80 -20.61 23.96
CA PRO A 5 27.42 -22.01 24.00
C PRO A 5 26.57 -22.36 22.76
N HIS A 6 26.84 -23.54 22.18
CA HIS A 6 26.15 -24.01 20.95
C HIS A 6 24.62 -23.90 20.98
N ARG A 7 24.03 -24.08 22.13
CA ARG A 7 22.57 -24.01 22.34
C ARG A 7 21.99 -22.59 22.14
N LEU A 8 22.73 -21.56 22.50
CA LEU A 8 22.31 -20.15 22.30
C LEU A 8 22.45 -19.70 20.85
N LYS A 9 23.42 -20.23 20.12
CA LYS A 9 23.57 -19.97 18.67
C LYS A 9 22.41 -20.55 17.86
N ILE A 10 21.98 -21.77 18.19
CA ILE A 10 20.86 -22.43 17.49
C ILE A 10 19.57 -21.68 17.74
N ASN A 11 19.29 -21.27 18.98
CA ASN A 11 18.09 -20.47 19.29
C ASN A 11 18.09 -19.10 18.61
N PHE A 12 19.24 -18.42 18.54
CA PHE A 12 19.34 -17.14 17.85
C PHE A 12 19.09 -17.29 16.33
N ILE A 13 19.68 -18.32 15.72
CA ILE A 13 19.49 -18.63 14.29
C ILE A 13 18.01 -18.96 14.02
N LEU A 14 17.38 -19.76 14.87
CA LEU A 14 15.95 -20.10 14.76
C LEU A 14 15.07 -18.85 14.86
N ILE A 15 15.31 -17.98 15.84
CA ILE A 15 14.57 -16.72 16.00
C ILE A 15 14.75 -15.80 14.79
N VAL A 16 15.96 -15.73 14.23
CA VAL A 16 16.22 -14.93 13.03
C VAL A 16 15.54 -15.54 11.80
N LEU A 17 15.55 -16.87 11.67
CA LEU A 17 14.86 -17.58 10.58
C LEU A 17 13.35 -17.46 10.70
N GLU A 18 12.78 -17.59 11.90
CA GLU A 18 11.34 -17.39 12.14
C GLU A 18 10.90 -15.96 11.83
N LYS A 19 11.70 -14.94 12.24
CA LYS A 19 11.43 -13.54 11.87
C LYS A 19 11.55 -13.31 10.37
N LYS A 20 12.49 -13.93 9.70
CA LYS A 20 12.66 -13.83 8.24
C LYS A 20 11.51 -14.53 7.50
N LEU A 21 11.14 -15.74 7.91
CA LEU A 21 10.00 -16.48 7.37
C LEU A 21 8.67 -15.77 7.62
N SER A 22 8.46 -15.18 8.80
CA SER A 22 7.25 -14.39 9.08
C SER A 22 7.21 -13.10 8.26
N SER A 23 8.36 -12.46 8.00
CA SER A 23 8.42 -11.27 7.14
C SER A 23 8.20 -11.59 5.66
N GLU A 24 8.68 -12.74 5.17
CA GLU A 24 8.45 -13.18 3.79
C GLU A 24 6.98 -13.58 3.56
N ASN A 25 6.31 -14.16 4.55
CA ASN A 25 4.87 -14.48 4.47
C ASN A 25 3.97 -13.23 4.43
N ASN A 26 4.48 -12.07 4.87
CA ASN A 26 3.72 -10.81 4.91
C ASN A 26 3.99 -9.90 3.68
N GLN A 27 4.71 -10.39 2.66
CA GLN A 27 4.97 -9.65 1.44
C GLN A 27 4.11 -10.16 0.28
N LEU A 28 3.69 -9.24 -0.60
CA LEU A 28 2.98 -9.59 -1.82
C LEU A 28 3.75 -9.07 -3.03
N SER A 29 3.99 -9.96 -3.99
CA SER A 29 4.52 -9.60 -5.32
C SER A 29 3.45 -8.91 -6.16
N SER A 30 3.86 -8.23 -7.23
CA SER A 30 2.96 -7.61 -8.21
C SER A 30 1.91 -8.58 -8.75
N GLU A 31 2.28 -9.81 -9.03
CA GLU A 31 1.36 -10.86 -9.51
C GLU A 31 0.25 -11.17 -8.49
N LYS A 32 0.61 -11.30 -7.21
CA LYS A 32 -0.37 -11.49 -6.13
C LYS A 32 -1.28 -10.28 -5.97
N ILE A 33 -0.73 -9.05 -6.07
CA ILE A 33 -1.50 -7.81 -6.02
C ILE A 33 -2.53 -7.75 -7.15
N LEU A 34 -2.14 -8.09 -8.39
CA LEU A 34 -3.05 -8.17 -9.53
C LEU A 34 -4.16 -9.22 -9.36
N GLY A 35 -3.93 -10.25 -8.53
CA GLY A 35 -4.97 -11.21 -8.15
C GLY A 35 -5.96 -10.67 -7.11
N LEU A 36 -5.57 -9.68 -6.31
CA LEU A 36 -6.40 -9.08 -5.27
C LEU A 36 -7.17 -7.85 -5.74
N LEU A 37 -6.58 -7.06 -6.66
CA LEU A 37 -7.15 -5.81 -7.16
C LEU A 37 -7.69 -5.98 -8.58
N PRO A 38 -8.81 -5.33 -8.92
CA PRO A 38 -9.35 -5.35 -10.28
C PRO A 38 -8.55 -4.47 -11.25
N HIS A 39 -7.74 -3.55 -10.73
CA HIS A 39 -6.98 -2.56 -11.50
C HIS A 39 -5.96 -3.23 -12.42
N ARG A 40 -5.79 -2.67 -13.63
CA ARG A 40 -4.80 -3.08 -14.64
C ARG A 40 -4.10 -1.85 -15.18
N TYR A 41 -3.07 -2.07 -16.00
CA TYR A 41 -2.38 -0.98 -16.70
C TYR A 41 -3.39 -0.10 -17.48
N PRO A 42 -3.28 1.22 -17.43
CA PRO A 42 -2.25 2.01 -16.76
C PRO A 42 -2.58 2.37 -15.29
N PHE A 43 -3.59 1.77 -14.69
CA PHE A 43 -4.16 2.16 -13.40
C PHE A 43 -3.82 1.19 -12.24
N ALA A 44 -2.97 0.21 -12.46
CA ALA A 44 -2.40 -0.61 -11.38
C ALA A 44 -1.18 0.14 -10.79
N LEU A 45 -1.37 0.82 -9.65
CA LEU A 45 -0.38 1.76 -9.13
C LEU A 45 0.52 1.15 -8.04
N VAL A 46 0.18 0.01 -7.46
CA VAL A 46 0.96 -0.62 -6.38
C VAL A 46 1.91 -1.65 -6.97
N ASP A 47 3.22 -1.46 -6.77
CA ASP A 47 4.25 -2.35 -7.32
C ASP A 47 4.55 -3.54 -6.42
N LYS A 48 4.54 -3.33 -5.10
CA LYS A 48 4.88 -4.36 -4.11
C LYS A 48 4.22 -4.04 -2.77
N VAL A 49 3.78 -5.05 -2.05
CA VAL A 49 3.46 -4.93 -0.61
C VAL A 49 4.63 -5.50 0.18
N ILE A 50 5.17 -4.70 1.09
CA ILE A 50 6.34 -5.06 1.92
C ILE A 50 5.96 -5.57 3.30
N GLU A 51 4.77 -5.19 3.77
CA GLU A 51 4.18 -5.68 5.01
C GLU A 51 2.65 -5.62 4.90
N HIS A 52 1.95 -6.65 5.35
CA HIS A 52 0.50 -6.56 5.51
C HIS A 52 -0.02 -7.50 6.60
N VAL A 53 -1.12 -7.06 7.21
CA VAL A 53 -1.97 -7.83 8.09
C VAL A 53 -3.38 -7.76 7.52
N PRO A 54 -3.92 -8.88 6.98
CA PRO A 54 -5.25 -8.91 6.38
C PRO A 54 -6.32 -8.32 7.30
N GLY A 55 -7.14 -7.41 6.77
CA GLY A 55 -8.19 -6.75 7.54
C GLY A 55 -7.74 -5.68 8.53
N GLU A 56 -6.45 -5.38 8.62
CA GLU A 56 -5.91 -4.39 9.57
C GLU A 56 -5.11 -3.30 8.87
N ARG A 57 -3.96 -3.65 8.27
CA ARG A 57 -3.01 -2.69 7.72
C ARG A 57 -2.15 -3.26 6.60
N ALA A 58 -1.59 -2.38 5.79
CA ALA A 58 -0.57 -2.73 4.81
C ALA A 58 0.42 -1.59 4.60
N VAL A 59 1.65 -1.95 4.24
CA VAL A 59 2.69 -1.03 3.76
C VAL A 59 3.12 -1.49 2.37
N ALA A 60 3.06 -0.58 1.42
CA ALA A 60 3.30 -0.87 0.02
C ALA A 60 4.25 0.14 -0.63
N VAL A 61 4.78 -0.25 -1.76
CA VAL A 61 5.70 0.55 -2.59
C VAL A 61 5.02 0.87 -3.91
N LYS A 62 5.11 2.14 -4.31
CA LYS A 62 4.91 2.58 -5.69
C LYS A 62 6.17 3.30 -6.18
N ASN A 63 6.74 2.80 -7.25
CA ASN A 63 7.81 3.49 -7.96
C ASN A 63 7.22 4.52 -8.93
N VAL A 64 7.72 5.74 -8.87
CA VAL A 64 7.28 6.81 -9.76
C VAL A 64 8.27 6.90 -10.92
N THR A 65 7.82 6.52 -12.11
CA THR A 65 8.69 6.51 -13.30
C THR A 65 8.22 7.48 -14.38
N ILE A 66 9.18 8.10 -15.08
CA ILE A 66 8.88 9.02 -16.20
C ILE A 66 8.09 8.36 -17.33
N ASN A 67 8.13 7.01 -17.43
CA ASN A 67 7.40 6.25 -18.44
C ASN A 67 5.90 6.10 -18.15
N GLU A 68 5.40 6.59 -17.00
CA GLU A 68 3.99 6.54 -16.70
C GLU A 68 3.20 7.57 -17.52
N PRO A 69 2.02 7.21 -18.06
CA PRO A 69 1.30 8.01 -19.04
C PRO A 69 0.87 9.40 -18.53
N GLN A 70 0.65 9.56 -17.22
CA GLN A 70 0.26 10.86 -16.66
C GLN A 70 1.31 11.95 -16.85
N PHE A 71 2.59 11.59 -17.01
CA PHE A 71 3.67 12.56 -17.18
C PHE A 71 3.72 13.16 -18.60
N GLN A 72 2.98 12.61 -19.55
CA GLN A 72 2.81 13.22 -20.86
C GLN A 72 2.05 14.56 -20.80
N GLY A 73 1.22 14.75 -19.77
CA GLY A 73 0.39 15.94 -19.61
C GLY A 73 0.53 16.68 -18.26
N HIS A 74 1.08 16.03 -17.23
CA HIS A 74 1.11 16.60 -15.87
C HIS A 74 2.54 16.80 -15.33
N PHE A 75 3.36 17.72 -15.73
CA PHE A 75 3.25 18.69 -16.82
C PHE A 75 4.44 18.50 -17.76
N PRO A 76 4.36 18.79 -19.05
CA PRO A 76 5.41 18.48 -20.01
C PRO A 76 6.80 19.02 -19.63
N GLU A 77 6.87 20.27 -19.18
CA GLU A 77 8.14 20.91 -18.79
C GLU A 77 8.55 20.65 -17.32
N ARG A 78 7.61 20.18 -16.49
CA ARG A 78 7.85 19.91 -15.08
C ARG A 78 7.01 18.71 -14.61
N PRO A 79 7.48 17.50 -14.86
CA PRO A 79 6.74 16.29 -14.47
C PRO A 79 6.50 16.24 -12.96
N LEU A 80 5.25 16.22 -12.54
CA LEU A 80 4.80 16.05 -11.18
C LEU A 80 3.79 14.91 -11.13
N MET A 81 3.89 14.02 -10.15
CA MET A 81 2.85 13.02 -9.95
C MET A 81 1.54 13.70 -9.55
N PRO A 82 0.43 13.48 -10.28
CA PRO A 82 -0.86 14.01 -9.88
C PRO A 82 -1.21 13.61 -8.45
N GLY A 83 -1.57 14.58 -7.60
CA GLY A 83 -1.90 14.31 -6.21
C GLY A 83 -3.06 13.31 -6.06
N VAL A 84 -4.03 13.37 -6.97
CA VAL A 84 -5.15 12.41 -7.01
C VAL A 84 -4.70 10.98 -7.26
N LEU A 85 -3.58 10.76 -7.98
CA LEU A 85 -3.01 9.43 -8.18
C LEU A 85 -2.24 8.93 -6.95
N ILE A 86 -1.72 9.83 -6.10
CA ILE A 86 -1.18 9.46 -4.79
C ILE A 86 -2.33 8.95 -3.91
N VAL A 87 -3.46 9.65 -3.91
CA VAL A 87 -4.68 9.24 -3.17
C VAL A 87 -5.19 7.91 -3.69
N GLU A 88 -5.24 7.72 -5.00
CA GLU A 88 -5.63 6.44 -5.62
C GLU A 88 -4.69 5.30 -5.23
N SER A 89 -3.36 5.56 -5.21
CA SER A 89 -2.39 4.55 -4.75
C SER A 89 -2.65 4.13 -3.30
N MET A 90 -2.98 5.08 -2.41
CA MET A 90 -3.41 4.78 -1.04
C MET A 90 -4.71 3.97 -1.00
N ALA A 91 -5.67 4.28 -1.88
CA ALA A 91 -6.92 3.54 -1.97
C ALA A 91 -6.70 2.08 -2.40
N GLN A 92 -5.82 1.85 -3.38
CA GLN A 92 -5.46 0.51 -3.81
C GLN A 92 -4.79 -0.29 -2.68
N VAL A 93 -3.90 0.32 -1.90
CA VAL A 93 -3.34 -0.31 -0.70
C VAL A 93 -4.44 -0.64 0.32
N GLY A 94 -5.39 0.27 0.53
CA GLY A 94 -6.59 0.01 1.34
C GLY A 94 -7.44 -1.14 0.80
N GLY A 95 -7.61 -1.23 -0.51
CA GLY A 95 -8.28 -2.35 -1.19
C GLY A 95 -7.60 -3.69 -0.92
N ILE A 96 -6.27 -3.74 -0.95
CA ILE A 96 -5.51 -4.96 -0.62
C ILE A 96 -5.80 -5.44 0.81
N ILE A 97 -5.94 -4.54 1.78
CA ILE A 97 -6.28 -4.89 3.17
C ILE A 97 -7.66 -5.55 3.22
N VAL A 98 -8.63 -4.96 2.54
CA VAL A 98 -10.04 -5.33 2.64
C VAL A 98 -10.35 -6.60 1.85
N THR A 99 -9.82 -6.76 0.65
CA THR A 99 -10.08 -7.93 -0.20
C THR A 99 -9.63 -9.26 0.40
N GLN A 100 -8.79 -9.23 1.40
CA GLN A 100 -8.30 -10.42 2.11
C GLN A 100 -9.07 -10.72 3.41
N MET A 101 -10.08 -9.94 3.74
CA MET A 101 -10.92 -10.22 4.91
C MET A 101 -11.82 -11.42 4.65
N PRO A 102 -11.91 -12.38 5.58
CA PRO A 102 -12.89 -13.45 5.50
C PRO A 102 -14.31 -12.85 5.54
N ASP A 103 -15.25 -13.51 4.92
CA ASP A 103 -16.68 -13.15 4.95
C ASP A 103 -17.08 -11.82 4.31
N LEU A 104 -16.22 -11.17 3.54
CA LEU A 104 -16.66 -10.04 2.73
C LEU A 104 -17.38 -10.52 1.47
N PRO A 105 -18.50 -9.87 1.09
CA PRO A 105 -19.15 -10.14 -0.18
C PRO A 105 -18.19 -9.87 -1.33
N LYS A 106 -18.29 -10.68 -2.39
CA LYS A 106 -17.59 -10.38 -3.64
C LYS A 106 -18.25 -9.16 -4.29
N GLY A 107 -17.45 -8.29 -4.89
CA GLY A 107 -17.92 -7.10 -5.57
C GLY A 107 -16.78 -6.11 -5.78
N LEU A 108 -17.11 -4.98 -6.39
CA LEU A 108 -16.15 -3.91 -6.66
C LEU A 108 -16.22 -2.85 -5.55
N PHE A 109 -15.09 -2.53 -4.95
CA PHE A 109 -14.98 -1.39 -4.05
C PHE A 109 -14.70 -0.12 -4.85
N VAL A 110 -15.56 0.89 -4.65
CA VAL A 110 -15.42 2.21 -5.27
C VAL A 110 -15.29 3.29 -4.20
N PHE A 111 -14.67 4.41 -4.55
CA PHE A 111 -14.65 5.57 -3.66
C PHE A 111 -16.06 6.03 -3.30
N ALA A 112 -16.31 6.21 -2.00
CA ALA A 112 -17.52 6.83 -1.46
C ALA A 112 -17.25 8.23 -0.87
N GLY A 113 -15.97 8.52 -0.57
CA GLY A 113 -15.58 9.83 -0.08
C GLY A 113 -14.10 9.91 0.24
N ILE A 114 -13.60 11.12 0.32
CA ILE A 114 -12.21 11.46 0.62
C ILE A 114 -12.23 12.60 1.63
N ASN A 115 -11.64 12.40 2.81
CA ASN A 115 -11.63 13.36 3.89
C ASN A 115 -10.22 13.73 4.32
N ASN A 116 -10.04 14.98 4.72
CA ASN A 116 -8.83 15.50 5.36
C ASN A 116 -7.54 15.25 4.55
N VAL A 117 -7.64 15.09 3.22
CA VAL A 117 -6.47 14.90 2.37
C VAL A 117 -5.65 16.18 2.33
N LYS A 118 -4.35 16.03 2.59
CA LYS A 118 -3.37 17.12 2.52
C LYS A 118 -2.15 16.67 1.73
N PHE A 119 -1.86 17.38 0.65
CA PHE A 119 -0.61 17.26 -0.11
C PHE A 119 0.42 18.19 0.50
N ARG A 120 1.56 17.66 0.92
CA ARG A 120 2.57 18.41 1.69
C ARG A 120 3.82 18.71 0.89
N LYS A 121 4.14 17.86 -0.08
CA LYS A 121 5.31 17.98 -0.94
C LYS A 121 4.99 17.43 -2.33
N PRO A 122 5.59 17.99 -3.39
CA PRO A 122 5.53 17.40 -4.71
C PRO A 122 6.23 16.04 -4.74
N VAL A 123 5.74 15.16 -5.59
CA VAL A 123 6.33 13.85 -5.93
C VAL A 123 6.69 13.89 -7.40
N VAL A 124 7.89 13.45 -7.75
CA VAL A 124 8.44 13.55 -9.10
C VAL A 124 8.91 12.18 -9.62
N PRO A 125 9.08 12.00 -10.93
CA PRO A 125 9.73 10.80 -11.47
C PRO A 125 11.10 10.56 -10.83
N GLY A 126 11.36 9.31 -10.45
CA GLY A 126 12.54 8.90 -9.68
C GLY A 126 12.26 8.71 -8.18
N ASP A 127 11.17 9.26 -7.66
CA ASP A 127 10.75 9.03 -6.27
C ASP A 127 10.19 7.61 -6.09
N GLN A 128 10.29 7.12 -4.87
CA GLN A 128 9.59 5.93 -4.42
C GLN A 128 8.63 6.30 -3.29
N LEU A 129 7.34 6.06 -3.52
CA LEU A 129 6.33 6.21 -2.48
C LEU A 129 6.30 4.97 -1.59
N ILE A 130 6.49 5.17 -0.30
CA ILE A 130 6.15 4.19 0.74
C ILE A 130 4.79 4.58 1.28
N ILE A 131 3.82 3.73 1.05
CA ILE A 131 2.41 3.97 1.36
C ILE A 131 2.01 3.06 2.49
N SER A 132 1.59 3.64 3.62
CA SER A 132 1.01 2.92 4.75
C SER A 132 -0.49 3.19 4.84
N CYS A 133 -1.28 2.12 4.98
CA CYS A 133 -2.72 2.20 5.18
C CYS A 133 -3.14 1.37 6.38
N GLU A 134 -4.15 1.86 7.10
CA GLU A 134 -4.77 1.22 8.26
C GLU A 134 -6.29 1.24 8.09
N LEU A 135 -6.95 0.10 8.28
CA LEU A 135 -8.39 0.00 8.27
C LEU A 135 -8.96 0.56 9.57
N LEU A 136 -9.66 1.68 9.50
CA LEU A 136 -10.28 2.31 10.66
C LEU A 136 -11.64 1.67 11.02
N SER A 137 -12.41 1.29 10.02
CA SER A 137 -13.71 0.64 10.22
C SER A 137 -14.22 0.00 8.95
N ILE A 138 -15.03 -1.04 9.13
CA ILE A 138 -15.91 -1.55 8.08
C ILE A 138 -17.31 -1.75 8.64
N LYS A 139 -18.33 -1.21 7.96
CA LYS A 139 -19.73 -1.25 8.40
C LYS A 139 -20.56 -2.03 7.41
N ARG A 140 -21.43 -2.91 7.93
CA ARG A 140 -22.36 -3.76 7.15
C ARG A 140 -21.65 -4.56 6.04
N LYS A 141 -20.36 -4.86 6.21
CA LYS A 141 -19.48 -5.53 5.21
C LYS A 141 -19.48 -4.84 3.82
N ARG A 142 -19.87 -3.57 3.74
CA ARG A 142 -20.01 -2.78 2.48
C ARG A 142 -19.30 -1.44 2.52
N PHE A 143 -19.23 -0.79 3.67
CA PHE A 143 -18.68 0.57 3.79
C PHE A 143 -17.41 0.53 4.63
N GLY A 144 -16.30 0.86 4.03
CA GLY A 144 -15.02 0.88 4.70
C GLY A 144 -14.43 2.29 4.80
N LYS A 145 -13.59 2.48 5.82
CA LYS A 145 -12.81 3.69 6.01
C LYS A 145 -11.37 3.31 6.31
N VAL A 146 -10.44 3.88 5.56
CA VAL A 146 -9.01 3.65 5.69
C VAL A 146 -8.32 4.98 5.95
N LYS A 147 -7.36 5.01 6.86
CA LYS A 147 -6.37 6.08 6.98
C LYS A 147 -5.18 5.72 6.10
N GLY A 148 -4.73 6.65 5.26
CA GLY A 148 -3.56 6.47 4.39
C GLY A 148 -2.53 7.57 4.60
N GLU A 149 -1.26 7.19 4.50
CA GLU A 149 -0.10 8.09 4.50
C GLU A 149 0.88 7.64 3.41
N ALA A 150 1.43 8.60 2.66
CA ALA A 150 2.46 8.35 1.65
C ALA A 150 3.71 9.16 1.99
N HIS A 151 4.87 8.52 1.90
CA HIS A 151 6.17 9.10 2.23
C HIS A 151 7.16 8.92 1.07
N VAL A 152 8.05 9.90 0.88
CA VAL A 152 9.24 9.84 0.03
C VAL A 152 10.45 10.15 0.89
N ASP A 153 11.47 9.31 0.90
CA ASP A 153 12.69 9.46 1.73
C ASP A 153 12.37 9.73 3.21
N GLY A 154 11.37 9.01 3.75
CA GLY A 154 10.90 9.16 5.13
C GLY A 154 10.12 10.45 5.41
N LYS A 155 9.88 11.32 4.41
CA LYS A 155 9.14 12.57 4.57
C LYS A 155 7.70 12.40 4.10
N LEU A 156 6.72 12.78 4.94
CA LEU A 156 5.31 12.73 4.60
C LEU A 156 4.98 13.66 3.43
N VAL A 157 4.47 13.09 2.33
CA VAL A 157 4.08 13.84 1.13
C VAL A 157 2.57 13.96 0.98
N CYS A 158 1.81 12.96 1.42
CA CYS A 158 0.34 12.97 1.41
C CYS A 158 -0.21 12.17 2.58
N ALA A 159 -1.33 12.62 3.13
CA ALA A 159 -2.09 11.87 4.14
C ALA A 159 -3.57 12.20 4.03
N GLY A 160 -4.44 11.26 4.40
CA GLY A 160 -5.88 11.46 4.40
C GLY A 160 -6.67 10.23 4.86
N GLU A 161 -7.98 10.37 4.87
CA GLU A 161 -8.93 9.30 5.14
C GLU A 161 -9.75 9.02 3.89
N LEU A 162 -9.81 7.77 3.50
CA LEU A 162 -10.45 7.29 2.29
C LEU A 162 -11.64 6.42 2.68
N MET A 163 -12.79 6.72 2.12
CA MET A 163 -14.01 5.93 2.31
C MET A 163 -14.35 5.22 1.02
N PHE A 164 -14.75 3.98 1.13
CA PHE A 164 -15.17 3.18 0.00
C PHE A 164 -16.45 2.42 0.28
N SER A 165 -17.15 2.08 -0.77
CA SER A 165 -18.37 1.29 -0.76
C SER A 165 -18.24 0.12 -1.71
N LEU A 166 -18.74 -1.05 -1.28
CA LEU A 166 -18.91 -2.20 -2.15
C LEU A 166 -20.13 -1.95 -3.04
N VAL A 167 -19.92 -2.11 -4.35
CA VAL A 167 -21.00 -2.11 -5.35
C VAL A 167 -21.07 -3.50 -6.01
N ASP A 168 -22.28 -3.90 -6.39
CA ASP A 168 -22.58 -5.20 -7.01
C ASP A 168 -22.13 -5.19 -8.47
#